data_b1d9e4d27c045470d92b560cd0599b86
#
_entry.id   b1d9e4d27c045470d92b560cd0599b86
#
_cell.length_a   1.000
_cell.length_b   1.000
_cell.length_c   1.000
_cell.angle_alpha   90.00
_cell.angle_beta   90.00
_cell.angle_gamma   90.00
#
_symmetry.space_group_name_H-M   'P 1'
#
loop_
_entity.id
_entity.type
_entity.pdbx_description
1 polymer ?
#
loop_
_entity_poly.entity_id
_entity_poly.type
_entity_poly.pdbx_seq_one_letter_code
_entity_poly.pdbx_strand_id
1 'polypeptide(L)'
;MTSRATANLPLREATDFGDRQFGAALVNVTNICNLSCSHCFVFRADNPNRPKDKMDDATMLAQLRALRDRHGIRSMLFMGGEPMIRKKLVLEAIELFENGSIVTNGTYGIPSVPGHLVTVSLDGPEPLNDAIRGQGVFQKVRESVFARDPGDGTIVMLQMTITKQNAPGIEEFVETVKDWPITGVAFTFYVPSHDEHGTLAWDDLRERDPVVRRVIAMKEKYPRLVKSTVGALEMMFSDRCLQFTGEHGENCLMRNMLP
;
A
#
# COMPACT_ATOMS: atom_id res chain seq x y z
N MET A 1 -34.66 12.29 9.89
CA MET A 1 -33.37 12.79 10.37
C MET A 1 -33.05 12.03 11.66
N THR A 2 -32.45 10.87 11.57
CA THR A 2 -31.98 10.08 12.72
C THR A 2 -30.48 9.91 12.56
N SER A 3 -29.75 10.70 13.36
CA SER A 3 -28.32 10.56 13.57
C SER A 3 -28.02 9.12 14.00
N ARG A 4 -27.45 8.30 13.12
CA ARG A 4 -26.78 7.06 13.53
C ARG A 4 -25.46 7.48 14.18
N ALA A 5 -25.45 7.50 15.50
CA ALA A 5 -24.23 7.53 16.28
C ALA A 5 -23.33 6.40 15.77
N THR A 6 -22.13 6.76 15.28
CA THR A 6 -21.03 5.81 15.07
C THR A 6 -20.73 5.21 16.44
N ALA A 7 -21.24 4.01 16.69
CA ALA A 7 -20.89 3.26 17.89
C ALA A 7 -19.36 3.07 17.83
N ASN A 8 -18.67 3.65 18.83
CA ASN A 8 -17.31 3.26 19.17
C ASN A 8 -17.36 1.75 19.46
N LEU A 9 -17.12 0.94 18.45
CA LEU A 9 -16.84 -0.48 18.66
C LEU A 9 -15.58 -0.51 19.52
N PRO A 10 -15.63 -1.08 20.73
CA PRO A 10 -14.43 -1.29 21.51
C PRO A 10 -13.46 -2.03 20.61
N LEU A 11 -12.18 -1.64 20.64
CA LEU A 11 -11.09 -2.45 20.11
C LEU A 11 -11.38 -3.88 20.56
N ARG A 12 -11.87 -4.72 19.65
CA ARG A 12 -12.07 -6.11 19.96
C ARG A 12 -10.71 -6.62 20.42
N GLU A 13 -10.62 -7.09 21.64
CA GLU A 13 -9.57 -7.99 22.10
C GLU A 13 -9.32 -8.96 20.94
N ALA A 14 -8.05 -9.18 20.60
CA ALA A 14 -7.59 -9.88 19.42
C ALA A 14 -8.64 -10.88 18.95
N THR A 15 -9.38 -10.52 17.92
CA THR A 15 -10.65 -11.17 17.60
C THR A 15 -10.38 -12.65 17.53
N ASP A 16 -11.04 -13.43 18.35
CA ASP A 16 -10.93 -14.88 18.30
C ASP A 16 -11.52 -15.33 16.96
N PHE A 17 -10.66 -15.47 15.95
CA PHE A 17 -11.03 -15.97 14.64
C PHE A 17 -11.27 -17.48 14.66
N GLY A 18 -11.23 -18.12 15.85
CA GLY A 18 -11.32 -19.57 16.01
C GLY A 18 -10.22 -20.28 15.22
N ASP A 19 -10.58 -21.38 14.58
CA ASP A 19 -9.67 -22.16 13.71
C ASP A 19 -9.80 -21.78 12.22
N ARG A 20 -10.30 -20.59 11.95
CA ARG A 20 -10.46 -20.09 10.56
C ARG A 20 -9.10 -19.98 9.88
N GLN A 21 -9.01 -20.49 8.65
CA GLN A 21 -7.82 -20.40 7.81
C GLN A 21 -7.82 -19.13 6.96
N PHE A 22 -6.65 -18.51 6.83
CA PHE A 22 -6.45 -17.31 5.99
C PHE A 22 -5.24 -17.54 5.09
N GLY A 23 -5.40 -17.36 3.78
CA GLY A 23 -4.28 -17.49 2.84
C GLY A 23 -3.26 -16.33 2.94
N ALA A 24 -3.72 -15.17 3.39
CA ALA A 24 -2.91 -13.96 3.49
C ALA A 24 -3.29 -13.12 4.71
N ALA A 25 -2.32 -12.31 5.17
CA ALA A 25 -2.52 -11.33 6.23
C ALA A 25 -1.71 -10.05 5.98
N LEU A 26 -2.08 -9.00 6.68
CA LEU A 26 -1.40 -7.70 6.69
C LEU A 26 -1.01 -7.38 8.13
N VAL A 27 0.19 -6.85 8.34
CA VAL A 27 0.63 -6.39 9.65
C VAL A 27 1.20 -4.97 9.58
N ASN A 28 0.72 -4.12 10.48
CA ASN A 28 1.35 -2.85 10.78
C ASN A 28 2.45 -3.08 11.82
N VAL A 29 3.70 -3.09 11.38
CA VAL A 29 4.85 -3.37 12.28
C VAL A 29 5.21 -2.18 13.16
N THR A 30 4.83 -0.98 12.76
CA THR A 30 5.04 0.27 13.52
C THR A 30 4.08 1.36 13.09
N ASN A 31 3.80 2.31 13.99
CA ASN A 31 3.08 3.55 13.69
C ASN A 31 3.98 4.77 13.62
N ILE A 32 5.30 4.55 13.65
CA ILE A 32 6.26 5.62 13.49
C ILE A 32 6.62 5.71 12.00
N CYS A 33 6.65 6.93 11.49
CA CYS A 33 7.12 7.23 10.14
C CYS A 33 8.01 8.47 10.15
N ASN A 34 8.99 8.48 9.29
CA ASN A 34 9.86 9.64 9.07
C ASN A 34 9.29 10.64 8.05
N LEU A 35 8.15 10.36 7.46
CA LEU A 35 7.43 11.24 6.53
C LEU A 35 6.05 11.61 7.08
N SER A 36 5.49 12.71 6.55
CA SER A 36 4.15 13.22 6.84
C SER A 36 3.38 13.46 5.54
N CYS A 37 3.20 12.40 4.75
CA CYS A 37 2.56 12.48 3.44
C CYS A 37 1.12 12.99 3.56
N SER A 38 0.72 13.93 2.69
CA SER A 38 -0.59 14.56 2.74
C SER A 38 -1.76 13.60 2.53
N HIS A 39 -1.55 12.49 1.82
CA HIS A 39 -2.55 11.45 1.53
C HIS A 39 -2.45 10.22 2.45
N CYS A 40 -1.67 10.30 3.54
CA CYS A 40 -1.40 9.15 4.38
C CYS A 40 -2.64 8.66 5.12
N PHE A 41 -3.14 7.47 4.81
CA PHE A 41 -4.29 6.88 5.47
C PHE A 41 -3.99 6.37 6.90
N VAL A 42 -2.72 6.07 7.22
CA VAL A 42 -2.31 5.58 8.55
C VAL A 42 -2.39 6.67 9.61
N PHE A 43 -2.01 7.91 9.25
CA PHE A 43 -1.93 9.03 10.20
C PHE A 43 -3.09 10.02 10.11
N ARG A 44 -4.13 9.68 9.37
CA ARG A 44 -5.35 10.49 9.35
C ARG A 44 -5.95 10.63 10.75
N ALA A 45 -6.50 11.80 11.04
CA ALA A 45 -7.09 12.10 12.34
C ALA A 45 -8.32 11.22 12.66
N ASP A 46 -9.03 10.79 11.61
CA ASP A 46 -10.21 9.93 11.66
C ASP A 46 -9.87 8.42 11.71
N ASN A 47 -8.59 8.03 11.63
CA ASN A 47 -8.22 6.63 11.74
C ASN A 47 -8.39 6.11 13.18
N PRO A 48 -9.43 5.31 13.48
CA PRO A 48 -9.68 4.79 14.83
C PRO A 48 -8.60 3.80 15.27
N ASN A 49 -7.87 3.23 14.33
CA ASN A 49 -6.83 2.23 14.55
C ASN A 49 -5.43 2.85 14.60
N ARG A 50 -5.30 4.12 14.92
CA ARG A 50 -3.99 4.78 15.11
C ARG A 50 -3.29 4.18 16.34
N PRO A 51 -2.61 3.03 16.20
CA PRO A 51 -2.04 2.30 17.30
C PRO A 51 -0.81 3.04 17.81
N LYS A 52 -0.51 2.86 19.09
CA LYS A 52 0.78 3.23 19.65
C LYS A 52 1.67 1.99 19.60
N ASP A 53 2.93 2.12 19.19
CA ASP A 53 3.88 1.01 19.26
C ASP A 53 4.01 0.57 20.72
N LYS A 54 3.44 -0.57 21.03
CA LYS A 54 3.45 -1.14 22.39
C LYS A 54 4.14 -2.48 22.46
N MET A 55 4.35 -3.11 21.29
CA MET A 55 4.89 -4.46 21.22
C MET A 55 6.38 -4.41 20.83
N ASP A 56 7.21 -5.05 21.62
CA ASP A 56 8.62 -5.26 21.28
C ASP A 56 8.80 -6.26 20.12
N ASP A 57 9.99 -6.29 19.53
CA ASP A 57 10.27 -7.11 18.34
C ASP A 57 10.13 -8.60 18.62
N ALA A 58 10.59 -9.08 19.77
CA ALA A 58 10.53 -10.50 20.10
C ALA A 58 9.09 -10.99 20.30
N THR A 59 8.27 -10.19 20.98
CA THR A 59 6.85 -10.48 21.18
C THR A 59 6.11 -10.46 19.84
N MET A 60 6.35 -9.47 18.97
CA MET A 60 5.72 -9.40 17.65
C MET A 60 6.09 -10.62 16.79
N LEU A 61 7.37 -11.00 16.78
CA LEU A 61 7.82 -12.15 16.01
C LEU A 61 7.18 -13.46 16.49
N ALA A 62 7.06 -13.63 17.81
CA ALA A 62 6.40 -14.80 18.41
C ALA A 62 4.91 -14.85 18.02
N GLN A 63 4.22 -13.70 18.03
CA GLN A 63 2.81 -13.62 17.61
C GLN A 63 2.63 -13.91 16.13
N LEU A 64 3.50 -13.38 15.25
CA LEU A 64 3.44 -13.66 13.81
C LEU A 64 3.62 -15.14 13.51
N ARG A 65 4.54 -15.84 14.22
CA ARG A 65 4.69 -17.31 14.13
C ARG A 65 3.42 -18.01 14.56
N ALA A 66 2.87 -17.65 15.71
CA ALA A 66 1.65 -18.28 16.24
C ALA A 66 0.46 -18.09 15.31
N LEU A 67 0.27 -16.88 14.74
CA LEU A 67 -0.79 -16.59 13.77
C LEU A 67 -0.61 -17.39 12.47
N ARG A 68 0.62 -17.45 11.94
CA ARG A 68 0.96 -18.26 10.77
C ARG A 68 0.55 -19.73 10.99
N ASP A 69 1.00 -20.30 12.10
CA ASP A 69 0.82 -21.72 12.37
C ASP A 69 -0.65 -22.06 12.67
N ARG A 70 -1.35 -21.21 13.43
CA ARG A 70 -2.77 -21.41 13.76
C ARG A 70 -3.68 -21.24 12.54
N HIS A 71 -3.42 -20.24 11.70
CA HIS A 71 -4.33 -19.83 10.63
C HIS A 71 -3.86 -20.23 9.23
N GLY A 72 -2.70 -20.90 9.09
CA GLY A 72 -2.16 -21.34 7.81
C GLY A 72 -1.78 -20.20 6.87
N ILE A 73 -1.34 -19.04 7.42
CA ILE A 73 -1.00 -17.85 6.63
C ILE A 73 0.28 -18.13 5.83
N ARG A 74 0.18 -18.06 4.50
CA ARG A 74 1.33 -18.23 3.60
C ARG A 74 1.85 -16.91 3.05
N SER A 75 1.00 -15.90 2.91
CA SER A 75 1.36 -14.60 2.36
C SER A 75 1.22 -13.52 3.43
N MET A 76 2.26 -12.71 3.64
CA MET A 76 2.27 -11.63 4.62
C MET A 76 2.69 -10.31 3.99
N LEU A 77 1.86 -9.26 4.19
CA LEU A 77 2.18 -7.89 3.84
C LEU A 77 2.65 -7.12 5.09
N PHE A 78 3.89 -6.70 5.08
CA PHE A 78 4.49 -5.85 6.11
C PHE A 78 4.35 -4.39 5.72
N MET A 79 3.66 -3.62 6.53
CA MET A 79 3.49 -2.18 6.36
C MET A 79 3.44 -1.46 7.71
N GLY A 80 2.93 -0.23 7.73
CA GLY A 80 2.76 0.55 8.95
C GLY A 80 2.92 2.02 8.68
N GLY A 81 3.59 2.75 9.57
CA GLY A 81 4.17 4.04 9.24
C GLY A 81 5.28 3.84 8.23
N GLU A 82 6.50 3.60 8.69
CA GLU A 82 7.60 3.14 7.82
C GLU A 82 8.19 1.85 8.41
N PRO A 83 7.97 0.69 7.78
CA PRO A 83 8.42 -0.59 8.33
C PRO A 83 9.95 -0.71 8.45
N MET A 84 10.71 0.01 7.62
CA MET A 84 12.18 -0.02 7.68
C MET A 84 12.76 0.68 8.93
N ILE A 85 11.97 1.38 9.72
CA ILE A 85 12.37 1.81 11.08
C ILE A 85 12.61 0.60 11.98
N ARG A 86 11.86 -0.50 11.79
CA ARG A 86 12.05 -1.79 12.47
C ARG A 86 12.65 -2.83 11.51
N LYS A 87 13.66 -2.43 10.73
CA LYS A 87 14.27 -3.23 9.66
C LYS A 87 14.64 -4.64 10.12
N LYS A 88 15.29 -4.78 11.29
CA LYS A 88 15.70 -6.09 11.80
C LYS A 88 14.51 -7.02 12.00
N LEU A 89 13.45 -6.55 12.64
CA LEU A 89 12.21 -7.31 12.81
C LEU A 89 11.61 -7.74 11.49
N VAL A 90 11.48 -6.78 10.53
CA VAL A 90 10.85 -7.06 9.24
C VAL A 90 11.62 -8.11 8.45
N LEU A 91 12.96 -8.01 8.42
CA LEU A 91 13.82 -8.98 7.72
C LEU A 91 13.78 -10.37 8.37
N GLU A 92 13.65 -10.45 9.67
CA GLU A 92 13.50 -11.74 10.37
C GLU A 92 12.08 -12.31 10.17
N ALA A 93 11.07 -11.46 10.20
CA ALA A 93 9.67 -11.87 10.09
C ALA A 93 9.29 -12.32 8.68
N ILE A 94 9.86 -11.72 7.63
CA ILE A 94 9.51 -12.05 6.25
C ILE A 94 9.87 -13.49 5.89
N GLU A 95 10.95 -14.02 6.47
CA GLU A 95 11.41 -15.40 6.30
C GLU A 95 10.45 -16.46 6.91
N LEU A 96 9.45 -16.00 7.69
CA LEU A 96 8.42 -16.90 8.23
C LEU A 96 7.38 -17.29 7.18
N PHE A 97 7.28 -16.59 6.07
CA PHE A 97 6.19 -16.73 5.11
C PHE A 97 6.71 -17.11 3.73
N GLU A 98 5.91 -17.92 3.01
CA GLU A 98 6.25 -18.31 1.63
C GLU A 98 6.30 -17.10 0.69
N ASN A 99 5.38 -16.16 0.88
CA ASN A 99 5.26 -14.94 0.08
C ASN A 99 5.27 -13.73 1.00
N GLY A 100 6.43 -13.14 1.21
CA GLY A 100 6.59 -11.89 1.94
C GLY A 100 6.46 -10.68 1.02
N SER A 101 5.86 -9.62 1.53
CA SER A 101 5.74 -8.35 0.83
C SER A 101 5.98 -7.20 1.80
N ILE A 102 6.79 -6.23 1.42
CA ILE A 102 7.09 -5.02 2.22
C ILE A 102 6.59 -3.80 1.46
N VAL A 103 5.81 -2.94 2.11
CA VAL A 103 5.47 -1.61 1.57
C VAL A 103 6.26 -0.56 2.33
N THR A 104 7.15 0.14 1.65
CA THR A 104 8.06 1.14 2.22
C THR A 104 8.00 2.46 1.45
N ASN A 105 8.32 3.56 2.13
CA ASN A 105 8.54 4.84 1.46
C ASN A 105 9.90 4.94 0.75
N GLY A 106 10.77 3.94 0.92
CA GLY A 106 12.05 3.81 0.23
C GLY A 106 13.16 4.73 0.72
N THR A 107 12.94 5.59 1.69
CA THR A 107 13.94 6.59 2.12
C THR A 107 15.03 6.02 3.03
N TYR A 108 14.86 4.82 3.56
CA TYR A 108 15.86 4.06 4.34
C TYR A 108 16.62 3.03 3.50
N GLY A 109 16.53 3.12 2.16
CA GLY A 109 17.06 2.12 1.25
C GLY A 109 16.05 0.98 1.03
N ILE A 110 16.33 0.17 0.00
CA ILE A 110 15.53 -1.00 -0.34
C ILE A 110 16.26 -2.23 0.23
N PRO A 111 15.60 -3.03 1.09
CA PRO A 111 16.23 -4.23 1.63
C PRO A 111 16.42 -5.31 0.55
N SER A 112 17.47 -6.12 0.68
CA SER A 112 17.61 -7.36 -0.07
C SER A 112 16.80 -8.46 0.62
N VAL A 113 15.79 -8.97 -0.06
CA VAL A 113 14.89 -10.04 0.38
C VAL A 113 14.57 -10.95 -0.82
N PRO A 114 15.52 -11.82 -1.21
CA PRO A 114 15.40 -12.66 -2.39
C PRO A 114 14.11 -13.48 -2.40
N GLY A 115 13.40 -13.48 -3.54
CA GLY A 115 12.13 -14.17 -3.69
C GLY A 115 10.90 -13.42 -3.13
N HIS A 116 11.10 -12.34 -2.40
CA HIS A 116 10.03 -11.52 -1.83
C HIS A 116 9.83 -10.19 -2.57
N LEU A 117 8.68 -9.56 -2.35
CA LEU A 117 8.29 -8.31 -2.98
C LEU A 117 8.61 -7.11 -2.08
N VAL A 118 9.25 -6.10 -2.63
CA VAL A 118 9.34 -4.76 -2.02
C VAL A 118 8.61 -3.77 -2.89
N THR A 119 7.52 -3.23 -2.38
CA THR A 119 6.75 -2.16 -3.01
C THR A 119 7.21 -0.82 -2.45
N VAL A 120 7.80 0.00 -3.30
CA VAL A 120 8.31 1.32 -2.95
C VAL A 120 7.32 2.37 -3.40
N SER A 121 6.89 3.20 -2.48
CA SER A 121 5.91 4.25 -2.73
C SER A 121 6.53 5.44 -3.45
N LEU A 122 6.00 5.78 -4.65
CA LEU A 122 6.44 6.94 -5.44
C LEU A 122 5.25 7.49 -6.23
N ASP A 123 4.83 8.74 -5.96
CA ASP A 123 3.54 9.28 -6.38
C ASP A 123 3.59 10.19 -7.60
N GLY A 124 4.52 9.96 -8.50
CA GLY A 124 4.62 10.70 -9.76
C GLY A 124 6.02 11.22 -10.05
N PRO A 125 6.16 12.12 -11.04
CA PRO A 125 7.38 12.88 -11.26
C PRO A 125 7.77 13.68 -10.01
N GLU A 126 9.04 14.07 -9.92
CA GLU A 126 9.61 14.71 -8.73
C GLU A 126 8.75 15.82 -8.12
N PRO A 127 8.27 16.83 -8.88
CA PRO A 127 7.48 17.93 -8.30
C PRO A 127 6.17 17.46 -7.67
N LEU A 128 5.48 16.49 -8.30
CA LEU A 128 4.20 15.96 -7.83
C LEU A 128 4.39 15.00 -6.65
N ASN A 129 5.42 14.17 -6.73
CA ASN A 129 5.78 13.28 -5.62
C ASN A 129 6.12 14.08 -4.37
N ASP A 130 6.98 15.09 -4.50
CA ASP A 130 7.48 15.86 -3.37
C ASP A 130 6.40 16.78 -2.78
N ALA A 131 5.45 17.24 -3.58
CA ALA A 131 4.28 17.96 -3.09
C ALA A 131 3.38 17.09 -2.16
N ILE A 132 3.39 15.77 -2.34
CA ILE A 132 2.59 14.82 -1.54
C ILE A 132 3.42 14.25 -0.39
N ARG A 133 4.66 13.80 -0.67
CA ARG A 133 5.48 13.03 0.28
C ARG A 133 6.50 13.83 1.05
N GLY A 134 6.80 15.04 0.58
CA GLY A 134 7.81 15.95 1.16
C GLY A 134 9.00 16.17 0.25
N GLN A 135 9.61 17.32 0.39
CA GLN A 135 10.73 17.79 -0.43
C GLN A 135 11.92 16.82 -0.40
N GLY A 136 12.44 16.47 -1.58
CA GLY A 136 13.60 15.60 -1.78
C GLY A 136 13.33 14.10 -1.59
N VAL A 137 12.07 13.70 -1.39
CA VAL A 137 11.70 12.27 -1.24
C VAL A 137 11.90 11.52 -2.55
N PHE A 138 11.54 12.13 -3.69
CA PHE A 138 11.76 11.52 -5.01
C PHE A 138 13.22 11.12 -5.22
N GLN A 139 14.16 12.03 -4.95
CA GLN A 139 15.58 11.76 -5.14
C GLN A 139 16.09 10.68 -4.19
N LYS A 140 15.66 10.68 -2.92
CA LYS A 140 16.02 9.61 -1.98
C LYS A 140 15.54 8.23 -2.44
N VAL A 141 14.31 8.14 -2.96
CA VAL A 141 13.78 6.90 -3.53
C VAL A 141 14.60 6.48 -4.75
N ARG A 142 14.88 7.40 -5.66
CA ARG A 142 15.72 7.14 -6.83
C ARG A 142 17.08 6.61 -6.43
N GLU A 143 17.78 7.29 -5.53
CA GLU A 143 19.08 6.83 -5.00
C GLU A 143 18.98 5.43 -4.39
N SER A 144 17.95 5.15 -3.61
CA SER A 144 17.71 3.83 -3.00
C SER A 144 17.50 2.73 -4.05
N VAL A 145 16.78 3.03 -5.14
CA VAL A 145 16.55 2.08 -6.24
C VAL A 145 17.86 1.77 -6.97
N PHE A 146 18.67 2.79 -7.25
CA PHE A 146 19.92 2.61 -8.01
C PHE A 146 21.08 2.09 -7.17
N ALA A 147 21.03 2.23 -5.83
CA ALA A 147 22.08 1.73 -4.93
C ALA A 147 21.98 0.21 -4.66
N ARG A 148 20.85 -0.42 -4.99
CA ARG A 148 20.66 -1.86 -4.79
C ARG A 148 21.32 -2.70 -5.88
N ASP A 149 21.64 -3.94 -5.57
CA ASP A 149 21.98 -4.96 -6.58
C ASP A 149 20.68 -5.47 -7.24
N PRO A 150 20.43 -5.20 -8.53
CA PRO A 150 19.23 -5.70 -9.19
C PRO A 150 19.22 -7.22 -9.39
N GLY A 151 20.36 -7.89 -9.21
CA GLY A 151 20.53 -9.33 -9.34
C GLY A 151 20.31 -10.12 -8.05
N ASP A 152 20.00 -9.47 -6.92
CA ASP A 152 19.84 -10.10 -5.61
C ASP A 152 18.59 -10.99 -5.46
N GLY A 153 17.74 -11.06 -6.49
CA GLY A 153 16.49 -11.84 -6.46
C GLY A 153 15.31 -11.16 -5.79
N THR A 154 15.48 -9.94 -5.26
CA THR A 154 14.36 -9.15 -4.69
C THR A 154 13.48 -8.60 -5.81
N ILE A 155 12.18 -8.81 -5.71
CA ILE A 155 11.19 -8.24 -6.64
C ILE A 155 10.88 -6.80 -6.20
N VAL A 156 11.29 -5.79 -6.97
CA VAL A 156 11.04 -4.39 -6.62
C VAL A 156 10.01 -3.78 -7.54
N MET A 157 8.95 -3.24 -6.95
CA MET A 157 7.90 -2.51 -7.66
C MET A 157 7.79 -1.09 -7.13
N LEU A 158 7.57 -0.13 -8.01
CA LEU A 158 7.09 1.20 -7.62
C LEU A 158 5.56 1.19 -7.58
N GLN A 159 5.00 1.87 -6.60
CA GLN A 159 3.55 2.04 -6.50
C GLN A 159 3.20 3.53 -6.40
N MET A 160 2.37 3.98 -7.35
CA MET A 160 1.78 5.31 -7.34
C MET A 160 0.36 5.22 -6.79
N THR A 161 0.10 5.97 -5.70
CA THR A 161 -1.27 6.24 -5.24
C THR A 161 -1.79 7.47 -5.95
N ILE A 162 -2.71 7.24 -6.89
CA ILE A 162 -3.26 8.31 -7.73
C ILE A 162 -4.26 9.13 -6.93
N THR A 163 -4.01 10.43 -6.86
CA THR A 163 -4.89 11.47 -6.31
C THR A 163 -5.31 12.42 -7.42
N LYS A 164 -6.30 13.27 -7.19
CA LYS A 164 -6.66 14.36 -8.12
C LYS A 164 -5.46 15.27 -8.42
N GLN A 165 -4.59 15.49 -7.41
CA GLN A 165 -3.41 16.36 -7.51
C GLN A 165 -2.33 15.79 -8.43
N ASN A 166 -2.02 14.48 -8.35
CA ASN A 166 -0.91 13.89 -9.10
C ASN A 166 -1.34 13.14 -10.37
N ALA A 167 -2.63 12.95 -10.60
CA ALA A 167 -3.14 12.33 -11.80
C ALA A 167 -2.59 12.93 -13.12
N PRO A 168 -2.35 14.25 -13.23
CA PRO A 168 -1.75 14.82 -14.44
C PRO A 168 -0.38 14.23 -14.83
N GLY A 169 0.39 13.73 -13.85
CA GLY A 169 1.76 13.23 -14.04
C GLY A 169 1.89 11.73 -14.35
N ILE A 170 0.81 11.00 -14.63
CA ILE A 170 0.85 9.54 -14.80
C ILE A 170 1.77 9.12 -15.94
N GLU A 171 1.64 9.72 -17.12
CA GLU A 171 2.45 9.38 -18.30
C GLU A 171 3.91 9.76 -18.07
N GLU A 172 4.17 10.95 -17.56
CA GLU A 172 5.51 11.42 -17.25
C GLU A 172 6.18 10.52 -16.20
N PHE A 173 5.43 10.06 -15.19
CA PHE A 173 5.92 9.10 -14.20
C PHE A 173 6.39 7.81 -14.85
N VAL A 174 5.57 7.20 -15.71
CA VAL A 174 5.91 5.94 -16.38
C VAL A 174 7.14 6.13 -17.27
N GLU A 175 7.20 7.22 -18.05
CA GLU A 175 8.35 7.55 -18.89
C GLU A 175 9.63 7.77 -18.08
N THR A 176 9.51 8.40 -16.91
CA THR A 176 10.65 8.65 -16.00
C THR A 176 11.24 7.35 -15.45
N VAL A 177 10.40 6.38 -15.08
CA VAL A 177 10.84 5.18 -14.38
C VAL A 177 11.00 3.94 -15.26
N LYS A 178 10.68 4.01 -16.56
CA LYS A 178 10.69 2.84 -17.47
C LYS A 178 12.04 2.14 -17.59
N ASP A 179 13.12 2.90 -17.41
CA ASP A 179 14.50 2.40 -17.53
C ASP A 179 15.17 2.21 -16.15
N TRP A 180 14.41 2.34 -15.04
CA TRP A 180 14.94 2.08 -13.71
C TRP A 180 15.11 0.58 -13.47
N PRO A 181 16.06 0.16 -12.61
CA PRO A 181 16.30 -1.25 -12.28
C PRO A 181 15.20 -1.80 -11.34
N ILE A 182 13.97 -1.84 -11.83
CA ILE A 182 12.77 -2.30 -11.13
C ILE A 182 12.05 -3.39 -11.91
N THR A 183 11.24 -4.18 -11.22
CA THR A 183 10.41 -5.21 -11.86
C THR A 183 9.18 -4.61 -12.52
N GLY A 184 8.67 -3.49 -12.00
CA GLY A 184 7.52 -2.82 -12.60
C GLY A 184 6.89 -1.73 -11.74
N VAL A 185 5.75 -1.24 -12.23
CA VAL A 185 4.94 -0.18 -11.61
C VAL A 185 3.53 -0.70 -11.37
N ALA A 186 2.97 -0.36 -10.22
CA ALA A 186 1.56 -0.58 -9.89
C ALA A 186 0.87 0.76 -9.61
N PHE A 187 -0.42 0.80 -9.89
CA PHE A 187 -1.27 1.96 -9.63
C PHE A 187 -2.39 1.59 -8.66
N THR A 188 -2.63 2.45 -7.70
CA THR A 188 -3.79 2.41 -6.82
C THR A 188 -4.43 3.78 -6.80
N PHE A 189 -5.70 3.87 -6.44
CA PHE A 189 -6.37 5.15 -6.27
C PHE A 189 -6.47 5.50 -4.79
N TYR A 190 -6.34 6.78 -4.51
CA TYR A 190 -6.53 7.32 -3.17
C TYR A 190 -7.94 7.01 -2.67
N VAL A 191 -8.03 6.55 -1.43
CA VAL A 191 -9.29 6.33 -0.72
C VAL A 191 -9.47 7.46 0.28
N PRO A 192 -10.38 8.40 0.02
CA PRO A 192 -10.63 9.54 0.93
C PRO A 192 -11.27 9.10 2.23
N SER A 193 -11.19 9.95 3.26
CA SER A 193 -12.07 9.87 4.42
C SER A 193 -13.51 10.23 4.02
N HIS A 194 -14.49 9.86 4.87
CA HIS A 194 -15.91 9.97 4.55
C HIS A 194 -16.35 11.39 4.13
N ASP A 195 -15.78 12.44 4.74
CA ASP A 195 -16.16 13.83 4.49
C ASP A 195 -14.98 14.64 3.91
N GLU A 196 -14.06 14.00 3.20
CA GLU A 196 -12.90 14.67 2.65
C GLU A 196 -13.22 15.34 1.33
N HIS A 197 -13.06 16.67 1.34
CA HIS A 197 -13.12 17.52 0.16
C HIS A 197 -11.77 18.19 -0.04
N GLY A 198 -11.28 18.28 -1.26
CA GLY A 198 -10.03 18.98 -1.51
C GLY A 198 -9.26 18.52 -2.74
N THR A 199 -7.94 18.74 -2.69
CA THR A 199 -7.06 18.52 -3.85
C THR A 199 -6.69 17.04 -4.07
N LEU A 200 -6.90 16.17 -3.11
CA LEU A 200 -6.50 14.76 -3.17
C LEU A 200 -7.62 13.86 -3.70
N ALA A 201 -8.86 14.10 -3.25
CA ALA A 201 -10.03 13.32 -3.61
C ALA A 201 -10.77 13.91 -4.82
N TRP A 202 -11.53 13.08 -5.51
CA TRP A 202 -12.53 13.51 -6.47
C TRP A 202 -13.88 13.59 -5.76
N ASP A 203 -14.57 14.74 -5.88
CA ASP A 203 -15.92 14.90 -5.32
C ASP A 203 -16.95 14.03 -6.06
N ASP A 204 -16.73 13.82 -7.36
CA ASP A 204 -17.48 12.87 -8.19
C ASP A 204 -16.54 11.81 -8.74
N LEU A 205 -16.81 10.54 -8.41
CA LEU A 205 -16.00 9.41 -8.90
C LEU A 205 -15.98 9.30 -10.43
N ARG A 206 -16.98 9.82 -11.14
CA ARG A 206 -17.01 9.86 -12.60
C ARG A 206 -15.90 10.72 -13.19
N GLU A 207 -15.44 11.76 -12.49
CA GLU A 207 -14.27 12.55 -12.88
C GLU A 207 -12.97 11.74 -12.90
N ARG A 208 -12.93 10.62 -12.18
CA ARG A 208 -11.79 9.69 -12.14
C ARG A 208 -11.73 8.78 -13.38
N ASP A 209 -12.83 8.51 -14.04
CA ASP A 209 -12.91 7.57 -15.16
C ASP A 209 -11.94 7.89 -16.31
N PRO A 210 -11.75 9.15 -16.73
CA PRO A 210 -10.70 9.49 -17.69
C PRO A 210 -9.30 9.13 -17.22
N VAL A 211 -9.02 9.25 -15.91
CA VAL A 211 -7.72 8.88 -15.32
C VAL A 211 -7.51 7.36 -15.37
N VAL A 212 -8.55 6.58 -15.08
CA VAL A 212 -8.51 5.10 -15.23
C VAL A 212 -8.14 4.70 -16.66
N ARG A 213 -8.77 5.35 -17.67
CA ARG A 213 -8.47 5.10 -19.10
C ARG A 213 -7.00 5.42 -19.43
N ARG A 214 -6.44 6.49 -18.88
CA ARG A 214 -5.01 6.86 -19.07
C ARG A 214 -4.08 5.79 -18.49
N VAL A 215 -4.39 5.25 -17.29
CA VAL A 215 -3.62 4.15 -16.70
C VAL A 215 -3.70 2.90 -17.58
N ILE A 216 -4.90 2.57 -18.11
CA ILE A 216 -5.07 1.45 -19.05
C ILE A 216 -4.23 1.66 -20.30
N ALA A 217 -4.22 2.86 -20.88
CA ALA A 217 -3.39 3.19 -22.03
C ALA A 217 -1.89 3.02 -21.73
N MET A 218 -1.44 3.37 -20.52
CA MET A 218 -0.06 3.10 -20.10
C MET A 218 0.22 1.59 -19.97
N LYS A 219 -0.75 0.81 -19.48
CA LYS A 219 -0.64 -0.66 -19.46
C LYS A 219 -0.52 -1.25 -20.88
N GLU A 220 -1.27 -0.74 -21.83
CA GLU A 220 -1.20 -1.17 -23.24
C GLU A 220 0.14 -0.79 -23.88
N LYS A 221 0.63 0.43 -23.63
CA LYS A 221 1.91 0.94 -24.13
C LYS A 221 3.11 0.22 -23.51
N TYR A 222 3.05 -0.08 -22.20
CA TYR A 222 4.13 -0.70 -21.43
C TYR A 222 3.66 -1.97 -20.71
N PRO A 223 3.27 -3.04 -21.44
CA PRO A 223 2.59 -4.19 -20.85
C PRO A 223 3.46 -4.99 -19.87
N ARG A 224 4.79 -4.91 -19.99
CA ARG A 224 5.73 -5.57 -19.08
C ARG A 224 6.07 -4.72 -17.86
N LEU A 225 6.04 -3.39 -17.98
CA LEU A 225 6.37 -2.46 -16.90
C LEU A 225 5.18 -2.26 -15.97
N VAL A 226 4.00 -1.92 -16.51
CA VAL A 226 2.80 -1.73 -15.70
C VAL A 226 2.23 -3.09 -15.31
N LYS A 227 2.23 -3.40 -14.01
CA LYS A 227 1.85 -4.72 -13.47
C LYS A 227 0.36 -4.84 -13.17
N SER A 228 -0.35 -3.71 -12.94
CA SER A 228 -1.81 -3.74 -12.82
C SER A 228 -2.44 -4.39 -14.05
N THR A 229 -3.33 -5.35 -13.85
CA THR A 229 -4.05 -5.99 -14.98
C THR A 229 -5.15 -5.08 -15.48
N VAL A 230 -5.50 -5.18 -16.76
CA VAL A 230 -6.61 -4.40 -17.34
C VAL A 230 -7.91 -4.63 -16.56
N GLY A 231 -8.23 -5.90 -16.24
CA GLY A 231 -9.43 -6.21 -15.45
C GLY A 231 -9.43 -5.55 -14.06
N ALA A 232 -8.28 -5.53 -13.36
CA ALA A 232 -8.18 -4.83 -12.07
C ALA A 232 -8.34 -3.31 -12.23
N LEU A 233 -7.81 -2.73 -13.30
CA LEU A 233 -7.98 -1.30 -13.60
C LEU A 233 -9.41 -0.97 -13.96
N GLU A 234 -10.08 -1.81 -14.73
CA GLU A 234 -11.50 -1.64 -15.08
C GLU A 234 -12.41 -1.67 -13.87
N MET A 235 -12.06 -2.40 -12.81
CA MET A 235 -12.78 -2.36 -11.53
C MET A 235 -12.73 -1.01 -10.82
N MET A 236 -11.82 -0.11 -11.25
CA MET A 236 -11.69 1.24 -10.69
C MET A 236 -12.64 2.26 -11.34
N PHE A 237 -13.33 1.91 -12.43
CA PHE A 237 -14.37 2.79 -13.00
C PHE A 237 -15.50 3.05 -12.00
N SER A 238 -16.07 4.24 -12.07
CA SER A 238 -17.09 4.73 -11.13
C SER A 238 -18.31 3.81 -11.04
N ASP A 239 -18.73 3.23 -12.16
CA ASP A 239 -19.87 2.30 -12.25
C ASP A 239 -19.58 0.90 -11.70
N ARG A 240 -18.30 0.54 -11.52
CA ARG A 240 -17.85 -0.78 -11.06
C ARG A 240 -17.34 -0.78 -9.62
N CYS A 241 -16.51 0.21 -9.24
CA CYS A 241 -15.90 0.20 -7.91
C CYS A 241 -16.92 0.21 -6.77
N LEU A 242 -18.06 0.87 -6.92
CA LEU A 242 -19.11 0.92 -5.92
C LEU A 242 -19.80 -0.45 -5.69
N GLN A 243 -19.67 -1.40 -6.64
CA GLN A 243 -20.20 -2.74 -6.48
C GLN A 243 -19.39 -3.60 -5.47
N PHE A 244 -18.19 -3.15 -5.07
CA PHE A 244 -17.27 -3.87 -4.19
C PHE A 244 -16.92 -3.10 -2.93
N THR A 245 -17.50 -1.93 -2.73
CA THR A 245 -17.21 -1.03 -1.60
C THR A 245 -18.48 -0.61 -0.88
N GLY A 246 -18.36 -0.03 0.29
CA GLY A 246 -19.49 0.48 1.06
C GLY A 246 -20.49 -0.61 1.44
N GLU A 247 -21.75 -0.43 1.04
CA GLU A 247 -22.85 -1.36 1.37
C GLU A 247 -22.70 -2.74 0.69
N HIS A 248 -21.84 -2.85 -0.31
CA HIS A 248 -21.55 -4.09 -1.04
C HIS A 248 -20.24 -4.75 -0.61
N GLY A 249 -19.78 -4.47 0.60
CA GLY A 249 -18.53 -5.02 1.17
C GLY A 249 -18.49 -6.55 1.23
N GLU A 250 -19.66 -7.24 1.15
CA GLU A 250 -19.73 -8.70 1.04
C GLU A 250 -19.08 -9.23 -0.25
N ASN A 251 -19.00 -8.42 -1.30
CA ASN A 251 -18.34 -8.76 -2.56
C ASN A 251 -16.83 -8.50 -2.54
N CYS A 252 -16.31 -7.89 -1.47
CA CYS A 252 -14.90 -7.55 -1.37
C CYS A 252 -14.03 -8.80 -1.24
N LEU A 253 -13.06 -8.98 -2.16
CA LEU A 253 -12.13 -10.10 -2.14
C LEU A 253 -11.21 -10.08 -0.90
N MET A 254 -10.98 -8.91 -0.31
CA MET A 254 -10.14 -8.74 0.89
C MET A 254 -10.78 -9.28 2.17
N ARG A 255 -12.08 -9.60 2.17
CA ARG A 255 -12.79 -10.17 3.34
C ARG A 255 -12.16 -11.46 3.89
N ASN A 256 -11.37 -12.15 3.08
CA ASN A 256 -10.69 -13.39 3.45
C ASN A 256 -9.22 -13.17 3.87
N MET A 257 -8.78 -11.93 3.99
CA MET A 257 -7.49 -11.60 4.60
C MET A 257 -7.67 -11.36 6.10
N LEU A 258 -6.68 -11.76 6.87
CA LEU A 258 -6.58 -11.38 8.28
C LEU A 258 -6.08 -9.92 8.34
N PRO A 259 -6.84 -9.00 8.94
CA PRO A 259 -6.47 -7.60 9.06
C PRO A 259 -5.33 -7.38 10.06
#